data_769fcc6b15493bb68c02cd2044fc3025
#
_entry.id   769fcc6b15493bb68c02cd2044fc3025
#
_cell.length_a   1.000
_cell.length_b   1.000
_cell.length_c   1.000
_cell.angle_alpha   90.00
_cell.angle_beta   90.00
_cell.angle_gamma   90.00
#
_symmetry.space_group_name_H-M   'P 1'
#
loop_
_entity.id
_entity.type
_entity.pdbx_description
1 polymer ?
#
loop_
_entity_poly.entity_id
_entity_poly.type
_entity_poly.pdbx_seq_one_letter_code
_entity_poly.pdbx_strand_id
1 'polypeptide(L)'
;YDVLIIDEYQDIELELAELLKMVKDANPKMQIIAVGDMQQKIYDKTTLNVSEFINEFLGDYVLLEFTRCFRLSSELAARLGRIWNKPIIGVNSECRVERMNIDQVVEFLSQQEPEDLLCLGLRNGDLSKTLNRLEEEYPTIYNKTTVYASISDSDSMGSTEPKKDSAIFTTYDSSKGLERKIEICFRTYARAFYSVRKLRCCDGNEERNTLEYKR
;
A
#
# COMPACT_ATOMS: atom_id res chain seq x y z
N TYR A 1 31.66 1.67 8.38
CA TYR A 1 30.77 1.29 7.26
C TYR A 1 31.08 2.18 6.05
N ASP A 2 30.92 1.63 4.83
CA ASP A 2 31.22 2.34 3.59
C ASP A 2 29.98 2.98 2.99
N VAL A 3 28.81 2.37 3.17
CA VAL A 3 27.51 2.83 2.64
C VAL A 3 26.43 2.66 3.70
N LEU A 4 25.57 3.67 3.83
CA LEU A 4 24.32 3.65 4.59
C LEU A 4 23.15 3.85 3.62
N ILE A 5 22.20 2.93 3.61
CA ILE A 5 20.97 3.05 2.85
C ILE A 5 19.82 3.24 3.83
N ILE A 6 19.06 4.30 3.66
CA ILE A 6 17.87 4.62 4.43
C ILE A 6 16.68 4.45 3.48
N ASP A 7 15.87 3.44 3.72
CA ASP A 7 14.64 3.23 2.98
C ASP A 7 13.45 3.83 3.74
N GLU A 8 12.42 4.29 3.02
CA GLU A 8 11.22 4.91 3.59
C GLU A 8 11.55 6.07 4.57
N TYR A 9 12.49 6.97 4.19
CA TYR A 9 12.99 8.02 5.08
C TYR A 9 11.88 8.93 5.64
N GLN A 10 10.72 9.01 5.01
CA GLN A 10 9.59 9.81 5.49
C GLN A 10 9.02 9.33 6.83
N ASP A 11 9.34 8.09 7.24
CA ASP A 11 8.89 7.50 8.50
C ASP A 11 9.92 7.61 9.64
N ILE A 12 11.02 8.35 9.44
CA ILE A 12 12.03 8.56 10.48
C ILE A 12 11.41 9.30 11.67
N GLU A 13 11.59 8.73 12.86
CA GLU A 13 11.26 9.33 14.14
C GLU A 13 12.50 9.95 14.80
N LEU A 14 12.30 10.75 15.85
CA LEU A 14 13.37 11.53 16.47
C LEU A 14 14.53 10.65 16.97
N GLU A 15 14.23 9.54 17.62
CA GLU A 15 15.22 8.62 18.19
C GLU A 15 16.08 7.99 17.07
N LEU A 16 15.45 7.63 15.95
CA LEU A 16 16.17 7.11 14.80
C LEU A 16 17.04 8.20 14.16
N ALA A 17 16.55 9.45 14.08
CA ALA A 17 17.34 10.57 13.56
C ALA A 17 18.60 10.82 14.39
N GLU A 18 18.51 10.75 15.71
CA GLU A 18 19.66 10.87 16.61
C GLU A 18 20.67 9.73 16.40
N LEU A 19 20.18 8.49 16.31
CA LEU A 19 21.04 7.34 16.00
C LEU A 19 21.76 7.50 14.65
N LEU A 20 21.04 7.93 13.61
CA LEU A 20 21.63 8.15 12.28
C LEU A 20 22.74 9.21 12.32
N LYS A 21 22.57 10.31 13.08
CA LYS A 21 23.62 11.32 13.28
C LYS A 21 24.86 10.71 13.93
N MET A 22 24.70 9.93 14.99
CA MET A 22 25.81 9.26 15.65
C MET A 22 26.56 8.31 14.70
N VAL A 23 25.83 7.55 13.87
CA VAL A 23 26.41 6.63 12.88
C VAL A 23 27.20 7.41 11.83
N LYS A 24 26.68 8.53 11.34
CA LYS A 24 27.35 9.40 10.36
C LYS A 24 28.63 10.00 10.96
N ASP A 25 28.57 10.52 12.17
CA ASP A 25 29.73 11.14 12.86
C ASP A 25 30.85 10.13 13.09
N ALA A 26 30.50 8.89 13.41
CA ALA A 26 31.45 7.80 13.55
C ALA A 26 32.04 7.31 12.21
N ASN A 27 31.46 7.65 11.10
CA ASN A 27 31.83 7.19 9.74
C ASN A 27 31.86 8.34 8.73
N PRO A 28 32.76 9.34 8.85
CA PRO A 28 32.72 10.58 8.09
C PRO A 28 32.95 10.43 6.57
N LYS A 29 33.39 9.26 6.12
CA LYS A 29 33.58 8.95 4.69
C LYS A 29 32.49 8.07 4.11
N MET A 30 31.49 7.72 4.92
CA MET A 30 30.39 6.85 4.52
C MET A 30 29.52 7.53 3.48
N GLN A 31 29.22 6.83 2.39
CA GLN A 31 28.21 7.26 1.43
C GLN A 31 26.82 7.02 1.99
N ILE A 32 25.92 8.01 1.83
CA ILE A 32 24.56 7.91 2.32
C ILE A 32 23.60 7.95 1.13
N ILE A 33 22.66 7.02 1.09
CA ILE A 33 21.59 6.93 0.12
C ILE A 33 20.27 6.95 0.88
N ALA A 34 19.41 7.95 0.66
CA ALA A 34 18.09 8.02 1.25
C ALA A 34 17.02 7.84 0.17
N VAL A 35 16.15 6.87 0.36
CA VAL A 35 15.03 6.55 -0.54
C VAL A 35 13.73 6.77 0.22
N GLY A 36 12.75 7.43 -0.40
CA GLY A 36 11.45 7.66 0.23
C GLY A 36 10.59 8.67 -0.52
N ASP A 37 9.36 8.82 -0.06
CA ASP A 37 8.40 9.75 -0.63
C ASP A 37 7.58 10.42 0.48
N MET A 38 7.81 11.71 0.71
CA MET A 38 7.10 12.49 1.73
C MET A 38 5.58 12.49 1.56
N GLN A 39 5.05 12.21 0.36
CA GLN A 39 3.60 12.08 0.14
C GLN A 39 3.04 10.75 0.65
N GLN A 40 3.90 9.77 0.94
CA GLN A 40 3.52 8.48 1.53
C GLN A 40 3.59 8.49 3.07
N LYS A 41 3.92 9.62 3.69
CA LYS A 41 3.86 9.77 5.13
C LYS A 41 2.41 9.74 5.60
N ILE A 42 2.03 8.66 6.31
CA ILE A 42 0.65 8.44 6.76
C ILE A 42 0.43 9.02 8.17
N TYR A 43 1.46 8.94 9.02
CA TYR A 43 1.36 9.36 10.41
C TYR A 43 2.25 10.55 10.72
N ASP A 44 1.65 11.54 11.35
CA ASP A 44 2.35 12.72 11.89
C ASP A 44 2.57 12.53 13.40
N LYS A 45 3.21 11.40 13.75
CA LYS A 45 3.46 11.02 15.15
C LYS A 45 4.72 11.66 15.74
N THR A 46 5.58 12.19 14.89
CA THR A 46 6.88 12.75 15.31
C THR A 46 6.86 14.26 15.25
N THR A 47 7.54 14.90 16.21
CA THR A 47 7.84 16.33 16.19
C THR A 47 8.98 16.68 15.24
N LEU A 48 9.62 15.67 14.63
CA LEU A 48 10.70 15.85 13.69
C LEU A 48 10.20 16.38 12.34
N ASN A 49 10.75 17.48 11.88
CA ASN A 49 10.62 17.90 10.48
C ASN A 49 11.53 17.03 9.61
N VAL A 50 11.00 15.92 9.11
CA VAL A 50 11.77 14.91 8.38
C VAL A 50 12.42 15.48 7.11
N SER A 51 11.74 16.37 6.39
CA SER A 51 12.30 16.98 5.17
C SER A 51 13.52 17.84 5.49
N GLU A 52 13.46 18.61 6.55
CA GLU A 52 14.57 19.44 7.02
C GLU A 52 15.72 18.56 7.52
N PHE A 53 15.38 17.57 8.35
CA PHE A 53 16.36 16.60 8.85
C PHE A 53 17.13 15.91 7.72
N ILE A 54 16.46 15.36 6.71
CA ILE A 54 17.09 14.66 5.60
C ILE A 54 18.01 15.59 4.80
N ASN A 55 17.56 16.81 4.51
CA ASN A 55 18.38 17.79 3.80
C ASN A 55 19.67 18.12 4.57
N GLU A 56 19.57 18.38 5.87
CA GLU A 56 20.75 18.63 6.72
C GLU A 56 21.62 17.39 6.86
N PHE A 57 20.99 16.22 7.02
CA PHE A 57 21.70 14.96 7.21
C PHE A 57 22.48 14.54 5.96
N LEU A 58 21.93 14.71 4.78
CA LEU A 58 22.62 14.39 3.53
C LEU A 58 23.70 15.45 3.20
N GLY A 59 23.44 16.74 3.45
CA GLY A 59 24.30 17.84 3.04
C GLY A 59 24.22 18.06 1.53
N ASP A 60 25.36 18.15 0.85
CA ASP A 60 25.36 18.20 -0.62
C ASP A 60 25.06 16.83 -1.20
N TYR A 61 23.98 16.69 -1.94
CA TYR A 61 23.52 15.44 -2.51
C TYR A 61 23.02 15.57 -3.95
N VAL A 62 22.97 14.47 -4.66
CA VAL A 62 22.34 14.36 -5.97
C VAL A 62 20.92 13.84 -5.81
N LEU A 63 19.93 14.61 -6.25
CA LEU A 63 18.53 14.18 -6.26
C LEU A 63 18.26 13.32 -7.49
N LEU A 64 17.73 12.13 -7.26
CA LEU A 64 17.24 11.21 -8.30
C LEU A 64 15.74 10.97 -8.10
N GLU A 65 14.97 11.04 -9.16
CA GLU A 65 13.53 10.78 -9.12
C GLU A 65 13.18 9.52 -9.92
N PHE A 66 12.46 8.59 -9.27
CA PHE A 66 11.89 7.44 -9.94
C PHE A 66 10.51 7.79 -10.49
N THR A 67 10.44 8.05 -11.79
CA THR A 67 9.20 8.47 -12.47
C THR A 67 8.43 7.31 -13.09
N ARG A 68 9.07 6.16 -13.35
CA ARG A 68 8.43 4.99 -13.94
C ARG A 68 7.73 4.14 -12.87
N CYS A 69 6.45 3.87 -13.09
CA CYS A 69 5.64 3.00 -12.25
C CYS A 69 5.24 1.74 -13.02
N PHE A 70 5.74 0.59 -12.59
CA PHE A 70 5.49 -0.71 -13.22
C PHE A 70 4.15 -1.32 -12.82
N ARG A 71 3.48 -0.77 -11.81
CA ARG A 71 2.16 -1.21 -11.35
C ARG A 71 1.01 -0.52 -12.06
N LEU A 72 1.21 0.68 -12.60
CA LEU A 72 0.14 1.52 -13.15
C LEU A 72 0.11 1.50 -14.68
N SER A 73 -1.10 1.57 -15.24
CA SER A 73 -1.27 1.92 -16.65
C SER A 73 -0.89 3.39 -16.89
N SER A 74 -0.60 3.74 -18.15
CA SER A 74 -0.27 5.12 -18.52
C SER A 74 -1.40 6.10 -18.18
N GLU A 75 -2.66 5.72 -18.39
CA GLU A 75 -3.82 6.54 -18.06
C GLU A 75 -3.93 6.80 -16.56
N LEU A 76 -3.81 5.74 -15.75
CA LEU A 76 -3.93 5.85 -14.30
C LEU A 76 -2.78 6.64 -13.70
N ALA A 77 -1.56 6.38 -14.17
CA ALA A 77 -0.38 7.14 -13.76
C ALA A 77 -0.52 8.64 -14.09
N ALA A 78 -1.00 8.97 -15.28
CA ALA A 78 -1.24 10.37 -15.67
C ALA A 78 -2.32 11.04 -14.79
N ARG A 79 -3.34 10.30 -14.33
CA ARG A 79 -4.36 10.83 -13.41
C ARG A 79 -3.79 11.08 -12.01
N LEU A 80 -3.04 10.13 -11.46
CA LEU A 80 -2.38 10.27 -10.16
C LEU A 80 -1.31 11.36 -10.22
N GLY A 81 -0.52 11.43 -11.28
CA GLY A 81 0.47 12.46 -11.47
C GLY A 81 -0.13 13.87 -11.44
N ARG A 82 -1.34 14.06 -12.02
CA ARG A 82 -2.05 15.36 -11.94
C ARG A 82 -2.55 15.66 -10.52
N ILE A 83 -3.02 14.64 -9.78
CA ILE A 83 -3.51 14.82 -8.40
C ILE A 83 -2.35 15.22 -7.48
N TRP A 84 -1.21 14.59 -7.64
CA TRP A 84 -0.04 14.79 -6.76
C TRP A 84 0.99 15.79 -7.31
N ASN A 85 0.72 16.36 -8.49
CA ASN A 85 1.65 17.25 -9.19
C ASN A 85 3.05 16.63 -9.34
N LYS A 86 3.08 15.35 -9.76
CA LYS A 86 4.32 14.57 -9.96
C LYS A 86 4.34 13.94 -11.35
N PRO A 87 5.52 13.84 -11.99
CA PRO A 87 5.67 13.11 -13.25
C PRO A 87 5.66 11.61 -12.98
N ILE A 88 4.50 10.94 -13.12
CA ILE A 88 4.37 9.49 -13.01
C ILE A 88 4.13 8.91 -14.40
N ILE A 89 4.98 7.99 -14.83
CA ILE A 89 4.91 7.29 -16.11
C ILE A 89 4.53 5.84 -15.85
N GLY A 90 3.28 5.48 -16.09
CA GLY A 90 2.81 4.10 -15.99
C GLY A 90 3.24 3.29 -17.20
N VAL A 91 3.82 2.13 -16.99
CA VAL A 91 4.29 1.24 -18.06
C VAL A 91 3.56 -0.10 -18.09
N ASN A 92 2.58 -0.33 -17.21
CA ASN A 92 1.81 -1.55 -17.17
C ASN A 92 0.60 -1.49 -18.14
N SER A 93 0.67 -2.18 -19.27
CA SER A 93 -0.40 -2.23 -20.27
C SER A 93 -1.62 -3.04 -19.82
N GLU A 94 -1.49 -3.86 -18.77
CA GLU A 94 -2.53 -4.79 -18.33
C GLU A 94 -3.27 -4.33 -17.07
N CYS A 95 -2.84 -3.20 -16.51
CA CYS A 95 -3.53 -2.58 -15.38
C CYS A 95 -4.96 -2.16 -15.79
N ARG A 96 -5.96 -2.76 -15.16
CA ARG A 96 -7.39 -2.45 -15.38
C ARG A 96 -8.04 -1.96 -14.10
N VAL A 97 -8.95 -1.01 -14.25
CA VAL A 97 -9.77 -0.51 -13.15
C VAL A 97 -11.22 -0.69 -13.52
N GLU A 98 -11.93 -1.48 -12.73
CA GLU A 98 -13.36 -1.73 -12.91
C GLU A 98 -14.16 -1.18 -11.73
N ARG A 99 -15.45 -0.87 -11.97
CA ARG A 99 -16.37 -0.41 -10.94
C ARG A 99 -17.44 -1.45 -10.75
N MET A 100 -17.62 -1.84 -9.50
CA MET A 100 -18.58 -2.87 -9.12
C MET A 100 -19.45 -2.38 -7.97
N ASN A 101 -20.67 -2.86 -7.88
CA ASN A 101 -21.47 -2.78 -6.67
C ASN A 101 -21.11 -3.93 -5.71
N ILE A 102 -21.66 -3.92 -4.48
CA ILE A 102 -21.31 -4.92 -3.45
C ILE A 102 -21.60 -6.35 -3.91
N ASP A 103 -22.73 -6.58 -4.58
CA ASP A 103 -23.11 -7.92 -5.01
C ASP A 103 -22.13 -8.45 -6.07
N GLN A 104 -21.74 -7.59 -7.01
CA GLN A 104 -20.74 -7.92 -8.03
C GLN A 104 -19.35 -8.16 -7.39
N VAL A 105 -19.01 -7.42 -6.35
CA VAL A 105 -17.75 -7.65 -5.60
C VAL A 105 -17.76 -9.00 -4.92
N VAL A 106 -18.85 -9.36 -4.22
CA VAL A 106 -18.97 -10.68 -3.56
C VAL A 106 -18.89 -11.81 -4.59
N GLU A 107 -19.63 -11.70 -5.69
CA GLU A 107 -19.62 -12.68 -6.79
C GLU A 107 -18.20 -12.78 -7.40
N PHE A 108 -17.55 -11.65 -7.66
CA PHE A 108 -16.18 -11.64 -8.19
C PHE A 108 -15.19 -12.30 -7.21
N LEU A 109 -15.25 -11.94 -5.94
CA LEU A 109 -14.36 -12.48 -4.91
C LEU A 109 -14.55 -13.97 -4.72
N SER A 110 -15.78 -14.49 -4.81
CA SER A 110 -16.06 -15.93 -4.67
C SER A 110 -15.35 -16.82 -5.71
N GLN A 111 -14.82 -16.21 -6.77
CA GLN A 111 -14.13 -16.88 -7.87
C GLN A 111 -12.60 -16.68 -7.81
N GLN A 112 -12.09 -15.98 -6.81
CA GLN A 112 -10.67 -15.67 -6.68
C GLN A 112 -10.03 -16.48 -5.55
N GLU A 113 -8.73 -16.70 -5.68
CA GLU A 113 -7.94 -17.32 -4.61
C GLU A 113 -7.70 -16.30 -3.47
N PRO A 114 -7.88 -16.69 -2.20
CA PRO A 114 -7.66 -15.77 -1.06
C PRO A 114 -6.29 -15.09 -1.06
N GLU A 115 -5.23 -15.82 -1.41
CA GLU A 115 -3.87 -15.30 -1.43
C GLU A 115 -3.65 -14.13 -2.41
N ASP A 116 -4.52 -13.96 -3.37
CA ASP A 116 -4.44 -12.93 -4.40
C ASP A 116 -5.15 -11.62 -4.00
N LEU A 117 -5.79 -11.56 -2.82
CA LEU A 117 -6.74 -10.52 -2.48
C LEU A 117 -6.23 -9.54 -1.41
N LEU A 118 -6.35 -8.24 -1.70
CA LEU A 118 -6.22 -7.14 -0.76
C LEU A 118 -7.48 -6.27 -0.83
N CYS A 119 -8.27 -6.28 0.24
CA CYS A 119 -9.52 -5.53 0.37
C CYS A 119 -9.35 -4.39 1.37
N LEU A 120 -9.52 -3.16 0.89
CA LEU A 120 -9.29 -1.92 1.64
C LEU A 120 -10.57 -1.14 1.86
N GLY A 121 -10.79 -0.66 3.07
CA GLY A 121 -11.96 0.15 3.38
C GLY A 121 -11.91 0.83 4.73
N LEU A 122 -13.05 1.37 5.16
CA LEU A 122 -13.21 1.87 6.53
C LEU A 122 -13.57 0.72 7.48
N ARG A 123 -13.18 0.87 8.73
CA ARG A 123 -13.68 0.02 9.82
C ARG A 123 -15.21 0.09 9.89
N ASN A 124 -15.85 -1.03 10.17
CA ASN A 124 -17.33 -1.13 10.33
C ASN A 124 -18.15 -0.63 9.12
N GLY A 125 -17.57 -0.64 7.92
CA GLY A 125 -18.23 -0.22 6.68
C GLY A 125 -18.59 -1.38 5.75
N ASP A 126 -18.64 -1.09 4.47
CA ASP A 126 -18.95 -2.07 3.43
C ASP A 126 -17.89 -3.18 3.34
N LEU A 127 -16.63 -2.88 3.72
CA LEU A 127 -15.56 -3.88 3.83
C LEU A 127 -15.95 -5.01 4.78
N SER A 128 -16.37 -4.67 6.02
CA SER A 128 -16.78 -5.67 7.02
C SER A 128 -18.03 -6.44 6.61
N LYS A 129 -19.02 -5.74 6.02
CA LYS A 129 -20.23 -6.38 5.51
C LYS A 129 -19.93 -7.39 4.40
N THR A 130 -19.01 -7.02 3.50
CA THR A 130 -18.59 -7.91 2.41
C THR A 130 -17.86 -9.13 2.95
N LEU A 131 -16.96 -8.94 3.93
CA LEU A 131 -16.28 -10.08 4.56
C LEU A 131 -17.26 -11.03 5.24
N ASN A 132 -18.19 -10.50 6.05
CA ASN A 132 -19.20 -11.33 6.71
C ASN A 132 -20.03 -12.14 5.69
N ARG A 133 -20.46 -11.52 4.60
CA ARG A 133 -21.16 -12.23 3.53
C ARG A 133 -20.32 -13.33 2.88
N LEU A 134 -19.04 -13.07 2.63
CA LEU A 134 -18.14 -14.09 2.07
C LEU A 134 -17.94 -15.26 3.02
N GLU A 135 -17.82 -15.02 4.32
CA GLU A 135 -17.73 -16.07 5.33
C GLU A 135 -19.03 -16.87 5.48
N GLU A 136 -20.19 -16.23 5.30
CA GLU A 136 -21.50 -16.89 5.35
C GLU A 136 -21.82 -17.66 4.06
N GLU A 137 -21.61 -17.05 2.89
CA GLU A 137 -21.99 -17.62 1.60
C GLU A 137 -20.93 -18.61 1.07
N TYR A 138 -19.64 -18.38 1.39
CA TYR A 138 -18.50 -19.16 0.88
C TYR A 138 -17.52 -19.62 1.99
N PRO A 139 -17.99 -20.31 3.05
CA PRO A 139 -17.18 -20.65 4.22
C PRO A 139 -16.00 -21.59 3.94
N THR A 140 -16.04 -22.31 2.84
CA THR A 140 -14.93 -23.18 2.41
C THR A 140 -13.75 -22.40 1.86
N ILE A 141 -13.99 -21.20 1.30
CA ILE A 141 -12.99 -20.33 0.71
C ILE A 141 -12.59 -19.25 1.73
N TYR A 142 -13.57 -18.61 2.40
CA TYR A 142 -13.35 -17.51 3.33
C TYR A 142 -13.63 -17.94 4.76
N ASN A 143 -12.58 -18.09 5.56
CA ASN A 143 -12.66 -18.51 6.95
C ASN A 143 -11.44 -18.01 7.74
N LYS A 144 -11.39 -18.29 9.05
CA LYS A 144 -10.30 -17.86 9.95
C LYS A 144 -8.89 -18.32 9.55
N THR A 145 -8.76 -19.30 8.68
CA THR A 145 -7.45 -19.79 8.22
C THR A 145 -7.01 -19.15 6.92
N THR A 146 -7.95 -18.73 6.08
CA THR A 146 -7.72 -18.15 4.73
C THR A 146 -7.89 -16.64 4.69
N VAL A 147 -8.34 -16.01 5.78
CA VAL A 147 -8.57 -14.57 5.88
C VAL A 147 -7.73 -13.98 7.02
N TYR A 148 -7.05 -12.91 6.71
CA TYR A 148 -6.51 -11.97 7.69
C TYR A 148 -7.38 -10.71 7.69
N ALA A 149 -8.00 -10.40 8.82
CA ALA A 149 -8.81 -9.21 8.99
C ALA A 149 -8.23 -8.31 10.09
N SER A 150 -8.01 -7.05 9.76
CA SER A 150 -7.62 -5.99 10.70
C SER A 150 -8.56 -4.79 10.53
N ILE A 151 -9.85 -5.02 10.79
CA ILE A 151 -10.93 -4.07 10.54
C ILE A 151 -11.78 -3.74 11.77
N SER A 152 -11.60 -4.45 12.89
CA SER A 152 -12.25 -4.16 14.16
C SER A 152 -11.29 -4.25 15.34
N ASP A 153 -11.65 -3.60 16.45
CA ASP A 153 -10.83 -3.61 17.67
C ASP A 153 -10.89 -5.00 18.38
N SER A 154 -11.85 -5.85 18.03
CA SER A 154 -11.99 -7.21 18.52
C SER A 154 -11.14 -8.24 17.77
N ASP A 155 -10.57 -7.88 16.62
CA ASP A 155 -9.76 -8.78 15.79
C ASP A 155 -8.34 -9.01 16.33
N SER A 156 -7.99 -8.39 17.47
CA SER A 156 -6.68 -8.50 18.12
C SER A 156 -6.34 -9.90 18.66
N MET A 157 -7.25 -10.88 18.54
CA MET A 157 -7.03 -12.26 18.98
C MET A 157 -6.53 -13.21 17.87
N GLY A 158 -6.26 -12.70 16.66
CA GLY A 158 -5.69 -13.43 15.53
C GLY A 158 -4.21 -13.16 15.30
N SER A 159 -3.66 -13.72 14.25
CA SER A 159 -2.28 -13.45 13.79
C SER A 159 -2.04 -11.94 13.64
N THR A 160 -0.96 -11.43 14.22
CA THR A 160 -0.58 -10.01 14.15
C THR A 160 -0.11 -9.60 12.75
N GLU A 161 0.15 -10.55 11.87
CA GLU A 161 0.63 -10.30 10.51
C GLU A 161 -0.14 -11.15 9.49
N PRO A 162 -0.40 -10.62 8.29
CA PRO A 162 -1.04 -11.36 7.23
C PRO A 162 -0.14 -12.51 6.74
N LYS A 163 -0.70 -13.70 6.63
CA LYS A 163 -0.02 -14.84 6.03
C LYS A 163 0.08 -14.66 4.52
N LYS A 164 1.08 -15.31 3.92
CA LYS A 164 1.31 -15.24 2.48
C LYS A 164 0.11 -15.75 1.66
N ASP A 165 -0.57 -16.75 2.15
CA ASP A 165 -1.68 -17.48 1.53
C ASP A 165 -3.07 -17.02 2.00
N SER A 166 -3.17 -15.88 2.66
CA SER A 166 -4.45 -15.34 3.14
C SER A 166 -4.93 -14.12 2.35
N ALA A 167 -6.25 -14.02 2.18
CA ALA A 167 -6.90 -12.78 1.80
C ALA A 167 -6.73 -11.72 2.89
N ILE A 168 -6.44 -10.49 2.50
CA ILE A 168 -6.22 -9.40 3.44
C ILE A 168 -7.40 -8.43 3.39
N PHE A 169 -8.07 -8.24 4.53
CA PHE A 169 -9.11 -7.25 4.73
C PHE A 169 -8.64 -6.25 5.78
N THR A 170 -8.32 -5.03 5.38
CA THR A 170 -7.71 -4.05 6.28
C THR A 170 -8.11 -2.61 5.93
N THR A 171 -7.75 -1.67 6.80
CA THR A 171 -7.98 -0.25 6.53
C THR A 171 -6.93 0.32 5.59
N TYR A 172 -7.22 1.48 4.97
CA TYR A 172 -6.26 2.17 4.11
C TYR A 172 -4.95 2.49 4.84
N ASP A 173 -5.03 2.92 6.10
CA ASP A 173 -3.86 3.29 6.89
C ASP A 173 -3.00 2.07 7.26
N SER A 174 -3.62 0.92 7.48
CA SER A 174 -2.93 -0.33 7.84
C SER A 174 -2.43 -1.11 6.62
N SER A 175 -2.70 -0.63 5.40
CA SER A 175 -2.32 -1.31 4.16
C SER A 175 -0.92 -0.95 3.67
N LYS A 176 -0.22 -0.01 4.31
CA LYS A 176 1.12 0.40 3.89
C LYS A 176 2.07 -0.80 3.84
N GLY A 177 2.74 -0.98 2.70
CA GLY A 177 3.65 -2.12 2.49
C GLY A 177 2.97 -3.44 2.12
N LEU A 178 1.63 -3.51 2.10
CA LEU A 178 0.90 -4.69 1.66
C LEU A 178 0.63 -4.66 0.16
N GLU A 179 0.71 -5.82 -0.47
CA GLU A 179 0.51 -5.97 -1.91
C GLU A 179 -0.14 -7.32 -2.22
N ARG A 180 -1.08 -7.35 -3.18
CA ARG A 180 -1.71 -8.56 -3.73
C ARG A 180 -1.98 -8.35 -5.22
N LYS A 181 -2.29 -9.43 -5.94
CA LYS A 181 -2.64 -9.37 -7.36
C LYS A 181 -3.93 -8.58 -7.62
N ILE A 182 -4.90 -8.70 -6.69
CA ILE A 182 -6.21 -8.05 -6.75
C ILE A 182 -6.37 -7.14 -5.55
N GLU A 183 -6.59 -5.86 -5.81
CA GLU A 183 -6.92 -4.90 -4.76
C GLU A 183 -8.34 -4.39 -4.93
N ILE A 184 -9.14 -4.42 -3.85
CA ILE A 184 -10.52 -3.91 -3.79
C ILE A 184 -10.59 -2.76 -2.80
N CYS A 185 -10.92 -1.56 -3.31
CA CYS A 185 -11.09 -0.37 -2.48
C CYS A 185 -12.57 -0.08 -2.25
N PHE A 186 -13.05 -0.24 -1.03
CA PHE A 186 -14.40 0.11 -0.63
C PHE A 186 -14.50 1.60 -0.32
N ARG A 187 -15.43 2.29 -1.00
CA ARG A 187 -15.61 3.73 -0.83
C ARG A 187 -16.21 4.12 0.51
N THR A 188 -15.83 5.31 0.99
CA THR A 188 -16.26 5.86 2.28
C THR A 188 -17.59 6.64 2.23
N TYR A 189 -18.19 6.86 1.05
CA TYR A 189 -19.41 7.67 0.89
C TYR A 189 -20.47 6.99 0.03
N ALA A 190 -21.73 7.28 0.36
CA ALA A 190 -23.00 6.63 0.05
C ALA A 190 -23.44 6.46 -1.43
N ARG A 191 -22.54 6.53 -2.39
CA ARG A 191 -22.78 6.04 -3.76
C ARG A 191 -21.62 5.12 -4.12
N ALA A 192 -21.77 3.87 -3.75
CA ALA A 192 -20.77 2.84 -3.88
C ALA A 192 -20.47 2.49 -5.32
N PHE A 193 -19.33 2.92 -5.79
CA PHE A 193 -18.68 2.30 -6.93
C PHE A 193 -17.37 1.69 -6.41
N TYR A 194 -17.24 0.40 -6.54
CA TYR A 194 -16.01 -0.33 -6.27
C TYR A 194 -15.21 -0.41 -7.56
N SER A 195 -13.90 -0.33 -7.47
CA SER A 195 -13.08 -0.45 -8.66
C SER A 195 -12.04 -1.55 -8.49
N VAL A 196 -12.00 -2.48 -9.43
CA VAL A 196 -11.06 -3.61 -9.49
C VAL A 196 -10.02 -3.33 -10.57
N ARG A 197 -8.76 -3.56 -10.29
CA ARG A 197 -7.67 -3.33 -11.20
C ARG A 197 -6.76 -4.55 -11.30
N LYS A 198 -6.53 -5.04 -12.51
CA LYS A 198 -5.54 -6.08 -12.82
C LYS A 198 -4.19 -5.46 -13.10
N LEU A 199 -3.17 -5.86 -12.37
CA LEU A 199 -1.78 -5.51 -12.60
C LEU A 199 -0.98 -6.75 -12.96
N ARG A 200 -0.29 -6.74 -14.11
CA ARG A 200 0.78 -7.71 -14.37
C ARG A 200 2.11 -7.07 -14.02
N CYS A 201 2.92 -7.78 -13.22
CA CYS A 201 4.32 -7.40 -13.03
C CYS A 201 5.14 -7.74 -14.28
N CYS A 202 6.15 -6.91 -14.54
CA CYS A 202 7.07 -7.08 -15.68
C CYS A 202 7.96 -8.34 -15.61
N ASP A 203 7.89 -9.09 -14.53
CA ASP A 203 8.73 -10.29 -14.31
C ASP A 203 8.09 -11.60 -14.81
N GLY A 204 7.19 -11.48 -15.76
CA GLY A 204 6.89 -12.55 -16.71
C GLY A 204 5.93 -13.65 -16.25
N ASN A 205 5.50 -13.75 -14.98
CA ASN A 205 4.66 -14.88 -14.56
C ASN A 205 3.58 -14.59 -13.50
N GLU A 206 3.40 -13.37 -13.01
CA GLU A 206 2.37 -13.11 -12.02
C GLU A 206 1.48 -11.93 -12.41
N GLU A 207 0.18 -12.17 -12.52
CA GLU A 207 -0.83 -11.11 -12.63
C GLU A 207 -1.08 -10.53 -11.25
N ARG A 208 -0.90 -9.22 -11.09
CA ARG A 208 -1.27 -8.48 -9.87
C ARG A 208 -2.38 -7.49 -10.17
N ASN A 209 -3.34 -7.45 -9.32
CA ASN A 209 -4.55 -6.65 -9.50
C ASN A 209 -4.68 -5.61 -8.37
N THR A 210 -4.76 -4.34 -8.67
CA THR A 210 -4.84 -3.25 -7.70
C THR A 210 -6.02 -2.33 -8.00
N LEU A 211 -6.62 -1.78 -6.98
CA LEU A 211 -7.79 -0.94 -7.05
C LEU A 211 -7.52 0.54 -6.81
N GLU A 212 -8.31 1.41 -7.41
CA GLU A 212 -8.15 2.85 -7.34
C GLU A 212 -9.14 3.53 -6.39
N TYR A 213 -8.62 4.47 -5.57
CA TYR A 213 -9.42 5.44 -4.86
C TYR A 213 -9.71 6.66 -5.76
N LYS A 214 -11.01 7.01 -5.93
CA LYS A 214 -11.43 8.30 -6.49
C LYS A 214 -11.99 9.17 -5.37
N ARG A 215 -11.46 10.37 -5.22
CA ARG A 215 -12.12 11.46 -4.50
C ARG A 215 -13.35 11.95 -5.24
#